data_5cc64d8cc5ca74e13c1acc533da68e5b
#
_entry.id   5cc64d8cc5ca74e13c1acc533da68e5b
#
_cell.length_a   1.000
_cell.length_b   1.000
_cell.length_c   1.000
_cell.angle_alpha   90.00
_cell.angle_beta   90.00
_cell.angle_gamma   90.00
#
_symmetry.space_group_name_H-M   'P 1'
#
loop_
_entity.id
_entity.type
_entity.pdbx_description
1 polymer ?
#
loop_
_entity_poly.entity_id
_entity_poly.type
_entity_poly.pdbx_seq_one_letter_code
_entity_poly.pdbx_strand_id
1 'polypeptide(L)'
;RIDRTSQSFEKLMSGAKPDYDKDDEAASAETNARFAVLKGREHIHKKIANFADEAEERLVLLLGRFGILHLCRSSGLDEVNSAAKRGVVVTVLAQLDRRTTRFYDQLDDSIEIRHTDEISSLGVLQDMNQVIQFLHVEENPVGRGRDDAALVINSDVFNSSHSDFVSAIWNKAVEFESAKKRFTEERIVDPLRLTVGQGSFLDQFRDALEVSTE
;
A
#
# COMPACT_ATOMS: atom_id res chain seq x y z
N ARG A 1 -5.94 -24.81 -29.77
CA ARG A 1 -5.63 -23.45 -29.29
C ARG A 1 -5.11 -23.41 -27.85
N ILE A 2 -5.38 -24.42 -27.02
CA ILE A 2 -4.93 -24.54 -25.62
C ILE A 2 -3.45 -24.98 -25.54
N ASP A 3 -2.98 -25.70 -26.55
CA ASP A 3 -1.65 -26.32 -26.56
C ASP A 3 -0.47 -25.32 -26.69
N ARG A 4 -0.65 -24.22 -27.39
CA ARG A 4 0.41 -23.18 -27.55
C ARG A 4 0.69 -22.39 -26.27
N THR A 5 -0.31 -22.18 -25.44
CA THR A 5 -0.18 -21.41 -24.18
C THR A 5 0.58 -22.22 -23.13
N SER A 6 0.32 -23.54 -23.05
CA SER A 6 1.02 -24.45 -22.14
C SER A 6 2.50 -24.59 -22.49
N GLN A 7 2.84 -24.67 -23.78
CA GLN A 7 4.25 -24.77 -24.23
C GLN A 7 5.02 -23.47 -23.96
N SER A 8 4.38 -22.31 -24.09
CA SER A 8 5.02 -21.02 -23.75
C SER A 8 5.29 -20.90 -22.26
N PHE A 9 4.39 -21.40 -21.41
CA PHE A 9 4.56 -21.38 -19.97
C PHE A 9 5.68 -22.34 -19.49
N GLU A 10 5.77 -23.53 -20.07
CA GLU A 10 6.87 -24.47 -19.77
C GLU A 10 8.23 -23.90 -20.20
N LYS A 11 8.33 -23.22 -21.34
CA LYS A 11 9.57 -22.54 -21.79
C LYS A 11 9.99 -21.42 -20.83
N LEU A 12 9.07 -20.64 -20.31
CA LEU A 12 9.36 -19.61 -19.30
C LEU A 12 9.88 -20.21 -17.99
N MET A 13 9.32 -21.34 -17.55
CA MET A 13 9.73 -22.03 -16.33
C MET A 13 11.07 -22.75 -16.47
N SER A 14 11.47 -23.17 -17.66
CA SER A 14 12.74 -23.85 -17.92
C SER A 14 13.96 -22.92 -18.06
N GLY A 15 13.78 -21.59 -17.92
CA GLY A 15 14.87 -20.59 -18.04
C GLY A 15 15.44 -20.46 -19.47
N ALA A 16 14.82 -21.08 -20.47
CA ALA A 16 15.18 -20.88 -21.86
C ALA A 16 14.75 -19.46 -22.29
N LYS A 17 15.67 -18.69 -22.87
CA LYS A 17 15.33 -17.41 -23.48
C LYS A 17 14.25 -17.65 -24.55
N PRO A 18 13.11 -16.95 -24.50
CA PRO A 18 12.13 -17.06 -25.57
C PRO A 18 12.77 -16.58 -26.87
N ASP A 19 12.74 -17.45 -27.88
CA ASP A 19 13.11 -17.10 -29.26
C ASP A 19 11.94 -16.28 -29.81
N TYR A 20 12.06 -14.96 -29.79
CA TYR A 20 11.10 -14.09 -30.44
C TYR A 20 11.36 -14.16 -31.93
N ASP A 21 10.47 -14.85 -32.65
CA ASP A 21 10.45 -14.82 -34.10
C ASP A 21 10.33 -13.37 -34.56
N LYS A 22 11.26 -12.96 -35.44
CA LYS A 22 11.37 -11.60 -35.98
C LYS A 22 10.18 -11.16 -36.87
N ASP A 23 9.19 -12.00 -37.03
CA ASP A 23 8.06 -11.75 -37.92
C ASP A 23 6.86 -11.07 -37.21
N ASP A 24 6.94 -10.82 -35.87
CA ASP A 24 5.91 -10.07 -35.12
C ASP A 24 6.19 -8.54 -35.04
N GLU A 25 7.12 -8.01 -35.82
CA GLU A 25 7.41 -6.56 -35.88
C GLU A 25 6.26 -5.69 -36.42
N ALA A 26 5.19 -6.28 -36.93
CA ALA A 26 4.09 -5.53 -37.55
C ALA A 26 2.90 -5.23 -36.65
N ALA A 27 2.91 -5.63 -35.34
CA ALA A 27 1.81 -5.43 -34.40
C ALA A 27 2.22 -4.75 -33.07
N SER A 28 3.45 -4.26 -32.95
CA SER A 28 3.80 -3.36 -31.85
C SER A 28 3.35 -1.95 -32.22
N ALA A 29 2.10 -1.63 -31.99
CA ALA A 29 1.78 -0.25 -31.62
C ALA A 29 2.78 0.11 -30.52
N GLU A 30 3.62 1.12 -30.76
CA GLU A 30 4.68 1.57 -29.86
C GLU A 30 4.08 1.84 -28.48
N THR A 31 3.96 0.81 -27.67
CA THR A 31 3.71 0.97 -26.25
C THR A 31 5.00 1.54 -25.68
N ASN A 32 5.06 2.86 -25.53
CA ASN A 32 6.14 3.57 -24.83
C ASN A 32 6.21 3.18 -23.34
N ALA A 33 5.95 1.91 -23.03
CA ALA A 33 5.98 1.38 -21.67
C ALA A 33 7.43 1.18 -21.22
N ARG A 34 7.78 1.81 -20.10
CA ARG A 34 9.09 1.66 -19.46
C ARG A 34 8.89 1.05 -18.08
N PHE A 35 9.71 0.04 -17.78
CA PHE A 35 9.67 -0.65 -16.49
C PHE A 35 11.08 -0.65 -15.91
N ALA A 36 11.17 -0.37 -14.60
CA ALA A 36 12.42 -0.46 -13.85
C ALA A 36 12.18 -1.14 -12.50
N VAL A 37 13.08 -2.03 -12.11
CA VAL A 37 13.05 -2.66 -10.79
C VAL A 37 14.00 -1.92 -9.87
N LEU A 38 13.50 -1.43 -8.75
CA LEU A 38 14.28 -0.85 -7.66
C LEU A 38 14.49 -1.91 -6.57
N LYS A 39 15.70 -1.98 -6.05
CA LYS A 39 16.05 -2.84 -4.92
C LYS A 39 16.61 -2.01 -3.77
N GLY A 40 16.22 -2.39 -2.56
CA GLY A 40 16.63 -1.76 -1.32
C GLY A 40 15.77 -0.55 -0.94
N ARG A 41 15.38 -0.53 0.32
CA ARG A 41 14.45 0.45 0.91
C ARG A 41 14.84 1.90 0.63
N GLU A 42 16.11 2.22 0.78
CA GLU A 42 16.62 3.59 0.60
C GLU A 42 16.39 4.09 -0.84
N HIS A 43 16.68 3.27 -1.85
CA HIS A 43 16.45 3.64 -3.25
C HIS A 43 14.98 3.82 -3.57
N ILE A 44 14.12 2.95 -3.00
CA ILE A 44 12.68 3.04 -3.19
C ILE A 44 12.14 4.31 -2.54
N HIS A 45 12.53 4.60 -1.30
CA HIS A 45 12.11 5.81 -0.58
C HIS A 45 12.57 7.09 -1.29
N LYS A 46 13.81 7.10 -1.80
CA LYS A 46 14.29 8.22 -2.61
C LYS A 46 13.45 8.42 -3.88
N LYS A 47 13.04 7.33 -4.52
CA LYS A 47 12.16 7.44 -5.71
C LYS A 47 10.76 7.94 -5.34
N ILE A 48 10.22 7.55 -4.19
CA ILE A 48 8.95 8.08 -3.66
C ILE A 48 9.08 9.58 -3.39
N ALA A 49 10.16 10.03 -2.76
CA ALA A 49 10.42 11.45 -2.52
C ALA A 49 10.49 12.23 -3.83
N ASN A 50 11.18 11.70 -4.85
CA ASN A 50 11.22 12.32 -6.17
C ASN A 50 9.82 12.39 -6.81
N PHE A 51 8.99 11.35 -6.69
CA PHE A 51 7.62 11.37 -7.20
C PHE A 51 6.79 12.47 -6.53
N ALA A 52 6.94 12.63 -5.22
CA ALA A 52 6.24 13.70 -4.51
C ALA A 52 6.74 15.09 -4.88
N ASP A 53 8.05 15.26 -5.08
CA ASP A 53 8.65 16.52 -5.51
C ASP A 53 8.25 16.91 -6.93
N GLU A 54 8.26 15.94 -7.85
CA GLU A 54 7.92 16.12 -9.28
C GLU A 54 6.40 16.17 -9.55
N ALA A 55 5.55 15.82 -8.57
CA ALA A 55 4.10 15.82 -8.76
C ALA A 55 3.56 17.25 -9.00
N GLU A 56 2.73 17.40 -10.04
CA GLU A 56 2.13 18.67 -10.45
C GLU A 56 0.63 18.73 -10.16
N GLU A 57 -0.10 17.63 -10.37
CA GLU A 57 -1.55 17.58 -10.25
C GLU A 57 -2.02 16.70 -9.10
N ARG A 58 -1.55 15.45 -9.08
CA ARG A 58 -2.08 14.45 -8.15
C ARG A 58 -1.03 13.44 -7.69
N LEU A 59 -1.07 13.14 -6.40
CA LEU A 59 -0.27 12.09 -5.79
C LEU A 59 -1.19 11.15 -4.98
N VAL A 60 -1.18 9.86 -5.30
CA VAL A 60 -1.94 8.85 -4.56
C VAL A 60 -1.00 7.90 -3.87
N LEU A 61 -1.15 7.76 -2.56
CA LEU A 61 -0.37 6.83 -1.74
C LEU A 61 -1.24 5.64 -1.36
N LEU A 62 -0.80 4.44 -1.69
CA LEU A 62 -1.38 3.19 -1.24
C LEU A 62 -0.52 2.67 -0.09
N LEU A 63 -1.07 2.73 1.12
CA LEU A 63 -0.35 2.35 2.33
C LEU A 63 -1.03 1.13 2.95
N GLY A 64 -0.42 -0.05 2.81
CA GLY A 64 -0.81 -1.21 3.59
C GLY A 64 -0.66 -0.94 5.09
N ARG A 65 -0.96 -1.93 5.92
CA ARG A 65 -1.05 -1.81 7.40
C ARG A 65 0.09 -1.00 8.06
N PHE A 66 1.32 -1.14 7.59
CA PHE A 66 2.50 -0.48 8.17
C PHE A 66 3.16 0.55 7.24
N GLY A 67 2.56 0.84 6.10
CA GLY A 67 3.13 1.74 5.09
C GLY A 67 3.41 3.14 5.62
N ILE A 68 2.56 3.67 6.50
CA ILE A 68 2.79 4.96 7.15
C ILE A 68 4.09 5.00 7.95
N LEU A 69 4.48 3.89 8.61
CA LEU A 69 5.74 3.83 9.37
C LEU A 69 6.97 3.90 8.47
N HIS A 70 6.87 3.31 7.28
CA HIS A 70 7.93 3.40 6.27
C HIS A 70 8.04 4.84 5.74
N LEU A 71 6.91 5.47 5.47
CA LEU A 71 6.86 6.86 5.00
C LEU A 71 7.45 7.82 6.05
N CYS A 72 6.99 7.75 7.31
CA CYS A 72 7.46 8.61 8.41
C CYS A 72 8.95 8.46 8.75
N ARG A 73 9.60 7.41 8.29
CA ARG A 73 11.04 7.17 8.52
C ARG A 73 11.89 7.49 7.30
N SER A 74 11.32 8.07 6.29
CA SER A 74 11.98 8.43 5.05
C SER A 74 11.84 9.91 4.76
N SER A 75 12.67 10.44 3.87
CA SER A 75 12.49 11.78 3.32
C SER A 75 11.18 11.95 2.54
N GLY A 76 10.51 10.83 2.20
CA GLY A 76 9.25 10.86 1.46
C GLY A 76 8.13 11.59 2.19
N LEU A 77 8.10 11.57 3.53
CA LEU A 77 7.08 12.30 4.31
C LEU A 77 7.14 13.81 4.07
N ASP A 78 8.35 14.38 4.15
CA ASP A 78 8.54 15.83 3.98
C ASP A 78 8.17 16.25 2.57
N GLU A 79 8.51 15.46 1.54
CA GLU A 79 8.18 15.75 0.15
C GLU A 79 6.69 15.58 -0.14
N VAL A 80 6.03 14.58 0.44
CA VAL A 80 4.57 14.40 0.35
C VAL A 80 3.84 15.60 0.96
N ASN A 81 4.25 16.03 2.16
CA ASN A 81 3.68 17.22 2.79
C ASN A 81 3.97 18.51 1.98
N SER A 82 5.16 18.60 1.39
CA SER A 82 5.54 19.71 0.52
C SER A 82 4.70 19.76 -0.75
N ALA A 83 4.42 18.59 -1.37
CA ALA A 83 3.54 18.49 -2.52
C ALA A 83 2.12 19.00 -2.19
N ALA A 84 1.56 18.55 -1.06
CA ALA A 84 0.25 19.04 -0.60
C ALA A 84 0.22 20.57 -0.40
N LYS A 85 1.26 21.14 0.21
CA LYS A 85 1.40 22.60 0.41
C LYS A 85 1.58 23.36 -0.91
N ARG A 86 2.12 22.74 -1.96
CA ARG A 86 2.19 23.32 -3.32
C ARG A 86 0.83 23.32 -4.03
N GLY A 87 -0.18 22.65 -3.48
CA GLY A 87 -1.51 22.52 -4.06
C GLY A 87 -1.73 21.25 -4.87
N VAL A 88 -0.80 20.31 -4.85
CA VAL A 88 -1.00 18.97 -5.41
C VAL A 88 -2.10 18.26 -4.63
N VAL A 89 -3.03 17.61 -5.32
CA VAL A 89 -4.09 16.81 -4.69
C VAL A 89 -3.49 15.51 -4.18
N VAL A 90 -3.15 15.46 -2.90
CA VAL A 90 -2.58 14.28 -2.27
C VAL A 90 -3.68 13.47 -1.58
N THR A 91 -3.78 12.18 -1.91
CA THR A 91 -4.75 11.25 -1.31
C THR A 91 -4.06 10.00 -0.81
N VAL A 92 -4.55 9.46 0.30
CA VAL A 92 -4.00 8.26 0.94
C VAL A 92 -5.07 7.22 1.12
N LEU A 93 -4.88 6.05 0.50
CA LEU A 93 -5.63 4.83 0.79
C LEU A 93 -4.81 3.95 1.72
N ALA A 94 -5.31 3.65 2.89
CA ALA A 94 -4.55 2.94 3.91
C ALA A 94 -5.35 1.81 4.57
N GLN A 95 -4.66 0.71 4.86
CA GLN A 95 -5.17 -0.26 5.83
C GLN A 95 -4.80 0.23 7.23
N LEU A 96 -5.70 0.98 7.87
CA LEU A 96 -5.47 1.53 9.21
C LEU A 96 -5.36 0.41 10.25
N ASP A 97 -4.43 0.58 11.17
CA ASP A 97 -4.26 -0.27 12.35
C ASP A 97 -4.18 0.65 13.59
N ARG A 98 -4.77 0.21 14.68
CA ARG A 98 -4.78 0.98 15.94
C ARG A 98 -3.40 1.45 16.40
N ARG A 99 -2.35 0.67 16.11
CA ARG A 99 -0.97 1.01 16.50
C ARG A 99 -0.35 2.06 15.60
N THR A 100 -0.82 2.19 14.36
CA THR A 100 -0.24 3.05 13.33
C THR A 100 -1.03 4.33 13.10
N THR A 101 -2.29 4.39 13.54
CA THR A 101 -3.22 5.53 13.29
C THR A 101 -2.63 6.88 13.70
N ARG A 102 -1.93 6.94 14.85
CA ARG A 102 -1.31 8.18 15.34
C ARG A 102 -0.21 8.77 14.43
N PHE A 103 0.35 7.96 13.54
CA PHE A 103 1.42 8.43 12.64
C PHE A 103 0.86 9.20 11.44
N TYR A 104 -0.42 9.04 11.15
CA TYR A 104 -1.10 9.83 10.11
C TYR A 104 -1.26 11.30 10.51
N ASP A 105 -1.20 11.62 11.79
CA ASP A 105 -1.20 13.01 12.29
C ASP A 105 0.08 13.80 11.86
N GLN A 106 1.07 13.14 11.23
CA GLN A 106 2.27 13.78 10.65
C GLN A 106 2.08 14.21 9.19
N LEU A 107 0.99 13.79 8.56
CA LEU A 107 0.62 14.24 7.23
C LEU A 107 -0.02 15.63 7.31
N ASP A 108 0.13 16.43 6.25
CA ASP A 108 -0.49 17.74 6.14
C ASP A 108 -2.02 17.63 6.19
N ASP A 109 -2.69 18.55 6.85
CA ASP A 109 -4.14 18.55 7.08
C ASP A 109 -4.95 18.60 5.76
N SER A 110 -4.36 19.03 4.66
CA SER A 110 -4.99 19.04 3.33
C SER A 110 -5.01 17.67 2.65
N ILE A 111 -4.30 16.67 3.19
CA ILE A 111 -4.23 15.33 2.63
C ILE A 111 -5.46 14.53 3.04
N GLU A 112 -6.23 14.08 2.04
CA GLU A 112 -7.39 13.24 2.31
C GLU A 112 -6.97 11.78 2.53
N ILE A 113 -7.40 11.19 3.65
CA ILE A 113 -7.06 9.83 4.04
C ILE A 113 -8.32 8.99 4.13
N ARG A 114 -8.32 7.81 3.52
CA ARG A 114 -9.40 6.82 3.65
C ARG A 114 -8.88 5.45 4.03
N HIS A 115 -9.68 4.74 4.80
CA HIS A 115 -9.42 3.37 5.23
C HIS A 115 -10.06 2.35 4.30
N THR A 116 -9.29 1.31 3.98
CA THR A 116 -9.79 0.12 3.29
C THR A 116 -9.00 -1.12 3.72
N ASP A 117 -9.66 -2.27 3.78
CA ASP A 117 -9.02 -3.56 3.96
C ASP A 117 -8.66 -4.25 2.63
N GLU A 118 -9.07 -3.65 1.51
CA GLU A 118 -8.83 -4.22 0.17
C GLU A 118 -7.38 -3.99 -0.33
N ILE A 119 -6.59 -3.12 0.34
CA ILE A 119 -5.21 -2.81 -0.04
C ILE A 119 -4.24 -3.35 1.00
N SER A 120 -3.48 -4.36 0.63
CA SER A 120 -2.39 -4.91 1.45
C SER A 120 -0.99 -4.48 0.98
N SER A 121 -0.86 -4.05 -0.26
CA SER A 121 0.42 -3.66 -0.86
C SER A 121 0.66 -2.15 -0.75
N LEU A 122 1.94 -1.77 -0.85
CA LEU A 122 2.36 -0.39 -0.93
C LEU A 122 2.48 0.03 -2.40
N GLY A 123 2.11 1.28 -2.68
CA GLY A 123 2.24 1.85 -4.01
C GLY A 123 2.15 3.36 -3.99
N VAL A 124 2.61 4.00 -5.06
CA VAL A 124 2.49 5.45 -5.28
C VAL A 124 2.15 5.70 -6.73
N LEU A 125 1.12 6.51 -6.98
CA LEU A 125 0.76 6.97 -8.31
C LEU A 125 1.01 8.47 -8.38
N GLN A 126 1.72 8.91 -9.42
CA GLN A 126 2.02 10.31 -9.70
C GLN A 126 1.36 10.73 -11.00
N ASP A 127 0.53 11.77 -10.97
CA ASP A 127 -0.07 12.48 -12.10
C ASP A 127 -0.68 11.55 -13.17
N MET A 128 -1.11 10.35 -12.78
CA MET A 128 -1.60 9.30 -13.68
C MET A 128 -0.56 8.80 -14.72
N ASN A 129 0.70 9.25 -14.61
CA ASN A 129 1.75 8.98 -15.58
C ASN A 129 2.72 7.89 -15.14
N GLN A 130 2.96 7.79 -13.85
CA GLN A 130 3.92 6.87 -13.29
C GLN A 130 3.38 6.18 -12.04
N VAL A 131 3.76 4.91 -11.87
CA VAL A 131 3.40 4.11 -10.70
C VAL A 131 4.64 3.49 -10.10
N ILE A 132 4.75 3.54 -8.78
CA ILE A 132 5.63 2.67 -8.01
C ILE A 132 4.76 1.60 -7.36
N GLN A 133 4.99 0.34 -7.68
CA GLN A 133 4.33 -0.80 -7.07
C GLN A 133 5.36 -1.62 -6.30
N PHE A 134 5.15 -1.79 -4.99
CA PHE A 134 6.03 -2.64 -4.20
C PHE A 134 5.78 -4.11 -4.53
N LEU A 135 6.85 -4.85 -4.72
CA LEU A 135 6.86 -6.30 -4.96
C LEU A 135 7.12 -7.06 -3.67
N HIS A 136 8.01 -6.52 -2.86
CA HIS A 136 8.39 -7.08 -1.57
C HIS A 136 8.77 -5.96 -0.59
N VAL A 137 8.30 -6.08 0.64
CA VAL A 137 8.65 -5.18 1.75
C VAL A 137 8.95 -6.03 2.96
N GLU A 138 10.12 -5.81 3.56
CA GLU A 138 10.46 -6.40 4.85
C GLU A 138 9.48 -5.90 5.92
N GLU A 139 8.81 -6.82 6.61
CA GLU A 139 7.79 -6.48 7.63
C GLU A 139 8.34 -5.64 8.77
N ASN A 140 9.63 -5.81 9.08
CA ASN A 140 10.29 -5.01 10.10
C ASN A 140 10.61 -3.60 9.59
N PRO A 141 9.86 -2.55 10.01
CA PRO A 141 10.08 -1.19 9.54
C PRO A 141 11.41 -0.59 10.04
N VAL A 142 12.06 -1.21 11.04
CA VAL A 142 13.36 -0.80 11.57
C VAL A 142 14.51 -1.49 10.83
N GLY A 143 14.24 -2.57 10.13
CA GLY A 143 15.20 -3.33 9.33
C GLY A 143 15.80 -2.46 8.20
N ARG A 144 16.94 -2.91 7.67
CA ARG A 144 17.61 -2.20 6.56
C ARG A 144 16.88 -2.29 5.24
N GLY A 145 15.89 -3.21 5.11
CA GLY A 145 15.10 -3.41 3.89
C GLY A 145 15.95 -3.66 2.65
N ARG A 146 17.02 -4.45 2.77
CA ARG A 146 17.91 -4.75 1.63
C ARG A 146 17.22 -5.52 0.52
N ASP A 147 16.26 -6.36 0.92
CA ASP A 147 15.48 -7.20 0.03
C ASP A 147 14.18 -6.53 -0.42
N ASP A 148 13.90 -5.32 0.07
CA ASP A 148 12.76 -4.55 -0.42
C ASP A 148 12.91 -4.33 -1.93
N ALA A 149 11.84 -4.55 -2.66
CA ALA A 149 11.80 -4.42 -4.10
C ALA A 149 10.52 -3.72 -4.55
N ALA A 150 10.66 -2.86 -5.55
CA ALA A 150 9.53 -2.18 -6.17
C ALA A 150 9.72 -2.09 -7.69
N LEU A 151 8.60 -2.07 -8.40
CA LEU A 151 8.53 -1.85 -9.83
C LEU A 151 8.12 -0.40 -10.08
N VAL A 152 8.90 0.32 -10.87
CA VAL A 152 8.52 1.62 -11.42
C VAL A 152 7.95 1.39 -12.81
N ILE A 153 6.76 1.88 -13.05
CA ILE A 153 6.01 1.68 -14.29
C ILE A 153 5.68 3.04 -14.88
N ASN A 154 6.10 3.25 -16.13
CA ASN A 154 5.71 4.38 -16.94
C ASN A 154 5.03 3.80 -18.19
N SER A 155 3.71 3.76 -18.18
CA SER A 155 2.87 3.21 -19.25
C SER A 155 1.46 3.78 -19.11
N ASP A 156 1.02 4.54 -20.07
CA ASP A 156 -0.28 5.21 -20.04
C ASP A 156 -1.43 4.21 -19.88
N VAL A 157 -1.35 3.08 -20.59
CA VAL A 157 -2.37 2.02 -20.52
C VAL A 157 -2.43 1.39 -19.13
N PHE A 158 -1.26 1.06 -18.55
CA PHE A 158 -1.21 0.49 -17.21
C PHE A 158 -1.69 1.49 -16.16
N ASN A 159 -1.21 2.73 -16.25
CA ASN A 159 -1.50 3.77 -15.27
C ASN A 159 -2.98 4.14 -15.28
N SER A 160 -3.61 4.23 -16.46
CA SER A 160 -5.05 4.44 -16.58
C SER A 160 -5.84 3.33 -15.90
N SER A 161 -5.57 2.08 -16.24
CA SER A 161 -6.25 0.92 -15.65
C SER A 161 -6.04 0.82 -14.13
N HIS A 162 -4.81 1.13 -13.67
CA HIS A 162 -4.48 1.12 -12.25
C HIS A 162 -5.19 2.24 -11.49
N SER A 163 -5.31 3.41 -12.09
CA SER A 163 -6.05 4.52 -11.53
C SER A 163 -7.55 4.25 -11.43
N ASP A 164 -8.15 3.61 -12.42
CA ASP A 164 -9.55 3.20 -12.38
C ASP A 164 -9.79 2.22 -11.23
N PHE A 165 -8.89 1.25 -11.04
CA PHE A 165 -8.92 0.32 -9.93
C PHE A 165 -8.84 1.05 -8.57
N VAL A 166 -7.86 1.95 -8.40
CA VAL A 166 -7.68 2.74 -7.18
C VAL A 166 -8.91 3.61 -6.92
N SER A 167 -9.48 4.23 -7.95
CA SER A 167 -10.68 5.05 -7.83
C SER A 167 -11.91 4.24 -7.40
N ALA A 168 -12.04 3.01 -7.88
CA ALA A 168 -13.12 2.12 -7.46
C ALA A 168 -13.02 1.74 -5.98
N ILE A 169 -11.81 1.51 -5.47
CA ILE A 169 -11.57 1.25 -4.05
C ILE A 169 -11.81 2.53 -3.23
N TRP A 170 -11.32 3.68 -3.70
CA TRP A 170 -11.49 4.96 -3.05
C TRP A 170 -12.97 5.28 -2.76
N ASN A 171 -13.83 5.03 -3.72
CA ASN A 171 -15.26 5.29 -3.60
C ASN A 171 -15.96 4.42 -2.54
N LYS A 172 -15.39 3.27 -2.20
CA LYS A 172 -15.90 2.36 -1.15
C LYS A 172 -15.20 2.54 0.20
N ALA A 173 -14.06 3.21 0.19
CA ALA A 173 -13.22 3.38 1.37
C ALA A 173 -13.89 4.28 2.41
N VAL A 174 -13.61 4.00 3.68
CA VAL A 174 -14.18 4.70 4.83
C VAL A 174 -13.30 5.90 5.18
N GLU A 175 -13.91 7.04 5.47
CA GLU A 175 -13.19 8.24 5.93
C GLU A 175 -12.36 7.95 7.19
N PHE A 176 -11.20 8.61 7.28
CA PHE A 176 -10.21 8.41 8.33
C PHE A 176 -10.79 8.54 9.74
N GLU A 177 -11.52 9.62 10.03
CA GLU A 177 -12.08 9.86 11.35
C GLU A 177 -13.15 8.84 11.72
N SER A 178 -13.94 8.38 10.76
CA SER A 178 -14.95 7.34 10.96
C SER A 178 -14.29 5.99 11.26
N ALA A 179 -13.21 5.66 10.56
CA ALA A 179 -12.44 4.45 10.82
C ALA A 179 -11.70 4.51 12.16
N LYS A 180 -11.09 5.67 12.50
CA LYS A 180 -10.38 5.91 13.75
C LYS A 180 -11.29 5.71 14.98
N LYS A 181 -12.55 6.14 14.89
CA LYS A 181 -13.57 5.93 15.95
C LYS A 181 -13.80 4.44 16.21
N ARG A 182 -13.93 3.61 15.19
CA ARG A 182 -14.11 2.16 15.34
C ARG A 182 -13.00 1.54 16.19
N PHE A 183 -11.74 1.88 15.93
CA PHE A 183 -10.60 1.38 16.72
C PHE A 183 -10.56 1.89 18.17
N THR A 184 -11.27 2.99 18.45
CA THR A 184 -11.37 3.56 19.80
C THR A 184 -12.53 2.94 20.57
N GLU A 185 -13.66 2.70 19.91
CA GLU A 185 -14.88 2.14 20.50
C GLU A 185 -14.75 0.63 20.77
N GLU A 186 -14.08 -0.14 19.91
CA GLU A 186 -13.74 -1.55 20.15
C GLU A 186 -12.91 -1.76 21.43
N ARG A 187 -12.40 -0.68 22.03
CA ARG A 187 -11.71 -0.72 23.30
C ARG A 187 -12.62 -1.10 24.47
N ILE A 188 -13.92 -0.95 24.31
CA ILE A 188 -14.91 -1.14 25.38
C ILE A 188 -15.42 -2.59 25.41
N VAL A 189 -15.20 -3.37 24.34
CA VAL A 189 -15.70 -4.74 24.22
C VAL A 189 -14.57 -5.70 23.86
N ASP A 190 -13.46 -5.68 24.62
CA ASP A 190 -12.49 -6.77 24.59
C ASP A 190 -12.75 -7.68 25.81
N PRO A 191 -13.56 -8.77 25.65
CA PRO A 191 -13.86 -9.69 26.75
C PRO A 191 -12.63 -10.50 27.18
N LEU A 192 -11.50 -10.37 26.50
CA LEU A 192 -10.23 -11.04 26.79
C LEU A 192 -9.14 -10.08 27.30
N ARG A 193 -9.50 -8.96 27.91
CA ARG A 193 -8.54 -8.25 28.71
C ARG A 193 -8.24 -9.08 29.96
N LEU A 194 -7.24 -9.92 29.83
CA LEU A 194 -6.46 -10.40 30.95
C LEU A 194 -5.93 -9.16 31.69
N THR A 195 -6.70 -8.65 32.65
CA THR A 195 -6.17 -7.77 33.66
C THR A 195 -5.24 -8.65 34.50
N VAL A 196 -3.94 -8.57 34.18
CA VAL A 196 -2.88 -9.01 35.08
C VAL A 196 -2.90 -8.02 36.22
N GLY A 197 -3.79 -8.25 37.20
CA GLY A 197 -3.97 -7.40 38.34
C GLY A 197 -5.09 -7.95 39.22
N GLN A 198 -4.77 -8.74 40.22
CA GLN A 198 -5.55 -9.02 41.44
C GLN A 198 -7.02 -9.49 41.25
N GLY A 199 -7.21 -10.51 40.54
CA GLY A 199 -8.38 -11.38 40.55
C GLY A 199 -7.97 -12.63 39.83
N SER A 200 -8.10 -13.77 40.41
CA SER A 200 -7.67 -14.99 39.74
C SER A 200 -8.50 -15.17 38.48
N PHE A 201 -7.89 -15.64 37.40
CA PHE A 201 -8.58 -16.04 36.16
C PHE A 201 -9.82 -16.92 36.47
N LEU A 202 -9.78 -17.68 37.55
CA LEU A 202 -10.85 -18.52 38.03
C LEU A 202 -12.06 -17.74 38.56
N ASP A 203 -11.87 -16.56 39.15
CA ASP A 203 -12.97 -15.75 39.64
C ASP A 203 -13.74 -15.10 38.49
N GLN A 204 -13.03 -14.61 37.48
CA GLN A 204 -13.63 -14.06 36.27
C GLN A 204 -14.34 -15.13 35.42
N PHE A 205 -13.81 -16.35 35.42
CA PHE A 205 -14.43 -17.47 34.72
C PHE A 205 -15.71 -17.95 35.44
N ARG A 206 -15.75 -17.88 36.76
CA ARG A 206 -16.94 -18.18 37.58
C ARG A 206 -18.05 -17.17 37.32
N ASP A 207 -17.73 -15.87 37.34
CA ASP A 207 -18.70 -14.80 37.10
C ASP A 207 -19.29 -14.89 35.67
N ALA A 208 -18.49 -15.24 34.66
CA ALA A 208 -18.95 -15.43 33.29
C ALA A 208 -19.88 -16.65 33.14
N LEU A 209 -19.69 -17.71 33.95
CA LEU A 209 -20.55 -18.89 33.94
C LEU A 209 -21.89 -18.64 34.68
N GLU A 210 -21.91 -17.82 35.74
CA GLU A 210 -23.13 -17.47 36.44
C GLU A 210 -24.08 -16.61 35.60
N VAL A 211 -23.55 -15.71 34.77
CA VAL A 211 -24.33 -14.86 33.85
C VAL A 211 -24.93 -15.64 32.68
N SER A 212 -24.39 -16.81 32.34
CA SER A 212 -24.88 -17.61 31.19
C SER A 212 -25.96 -18.65 31.59
N THR A 213 -26.38 -18.69 32.87
CA THR A 213 -27.36 -19.65 33.41
C THR A 213 -28.68 -19.00 33.84
N GLU A 214 -28.87 -17.70 33.59
CA GLU A 214 -30.17 -17.00 33.65
C GLU A 214 -30.71 -16.77 32.22
#